data_38dbcc1fc38fc5df723edda37324ba4e
#
_entry.id   38dbcc1fc38fc5df723edda37324ba4e
#
_cell.length_a   1.000
_cell.length_b   1.000
_cell.length_c   1.000
_cell.angle_alpha   90.00
_cell.angle_beta   90.00
_cell.angle_gamma   90.00
#
_symmetry.space_group_name_H-M   'P 1'
#
loop_
_entity.id
_entity.type
_entity.pdbx_description
1 polymer ?
#
loop_
_entity_poly.entity_id
_entity_poly.type
_entity_poly.pdbx_seq_one_letter_code
_entity_poly.pdbx_strand_id
1 'polypeptide(L)'
;MKPIVLMTQTHEYQDQRVAIKHVPLIETIALDFDDKALCPHYDWLIFTSKNAVKYFYPYLKLIKYDQLAVVGVKTKQLCDKMKIDVDFCPTDFSQEGLFNQHPFKKGDRVLIPSSRQARTFLQNALKESGIQVTKIDLYEVQPKYESIQEILDTMMHRQVDAITFASSSAAHAFFEAKPPHNENIYFAIGQQTAQTIRKLGYSCFVAEVQTLESMITKIVEKRFYNDGI
;
A
#
# COMPACT_ATOMS: atom_id res chain seq x y z
N MET A 1 23.32 -15.29 -18.24
CA MET A 1 23.09 -15.25 -16.77
C MET A 1 21.74 -14.58 -16.52
N LYS A 2 20.91 -15.01 -15.52
CA LYS A 2 19.64 -14.36 -15.23
C LYS A 2 19.87 -12.94 -14.70
N PRO A 3 19.02 -11.94 -15.09
CA PRO A 3 19.09 -10.61 -14.50
C PRO A 3 18.90 -10.65 -12.99
N ILE A 4 19.69 -9.87 -12.25
CA ILE A 4 19.55 -9.71 -10.81
C ILE A 4 18.59 -8.53 -10.57
N VAL A 5 17.43 -8.82 -9.95
CA VAL A 5 16.36 -7.86 -9.74
C VAL A 5 16.11 -7.65 -8.25
N LEU A 6 16.25 -6.40 -7.79
CA LEU A 6 15.83 -6.01 -6.45
C LEU A 6 14.35 -5.65 -6.49
N MET A 7 13.54 -6.45 -5.78
CA MET A 7 12.10 -6.21 -5.66
C MET A 7 11.78 -5.52 -4.32
N THR A 8 11.19 -4.33 -4.39
CA THR A 8 11.05 -3.43 -3.23
C THR A 8 9.66 -3.42 -2.59
N GLN A 9 8.71 -4.21 -3.09
CA GLN A 9 7.40 -4.32 -2.48
C GLN A 9 7.43 -5.14 -1.17
N THR A 10 6.39 -5.00 -0.35
CA THR A 10 6.29 -5.69 0.95
C THR A 10 5.93 -7.18 0.86
N HIS A 11 5.47 -7.66 -0.30
CA HIS A 11 5.13 -9.06 -0.52
C HIS A 11 6.19 -9.73 -1.37
N GLU A 12 6.57 -10.95 -1.00
CA GLU A 12 7.45 -11.77 -1.80
C GLU A 12 6.82 -12.10 -3.16
N TYR A 13 7.67 -12.20 -4.15
CA TYR A 13 7.31 -12.60 -5.51
C TYR A 13 8.46 -13.44 -6.08
N GLN A 14 8.13 -14.42 -6.90
CA GLN A 14 9.11 -15.27 -7.56
C GLN A 14 8.81 -15.36 -9.05
N ASP A 15 9.85 -15.35 -9.87
CA ASP A 15 9.77 -15.52 -11.31
C ASP A 15 11.05 -16.22 -11.80
N GLN A 16 10.88 -17.28 -12.58
CA GLN A 16 12.00 -18.10 -13.01
C GLN A 16 12.90 -17.43 -14.06
N ARG A 17 12.47 -16.35 -14.68
CA ARG A 17 13.21 -15.59 -15.71
C ARG A 17 14.34 -14.75 -15.14
N VAL A 18 14.31 -14.43 -13.85
CA VAL A 18 15.21 -13.51 -13.17
C VAL A 18 15.71 -14.09 -11.84
N ALA A 19 16.81 -13.57 -11.32
CA ALA A 19 17.29 -13.81 -9.96
C ALA A 19 16.75 -12.69 -9.06
N ILE A 20 15.75 -12.98 -8.21
CA ILE A 20 15.11 -11.99 -7.37
C ILE A 20 15.80 -11.94 -6.00
N LYS A 21 16.14 -10.72 -5.56
CA LYS A 21 16.43 -10.37 -4.17
C LYS A 21 15.32 -9.45 -3.67
N HIS A 22 14.63 -9.86 -2.63
CA HIS A 22 13.51 -9.11 -2.06
C HIS A 22 14.03 -8.17 -0.96
N VAL A 23 13.89 -6.85 -1.18
CA VAL A 23 14.40 -5.79 -0.28
C VAL A 23 13.31 -4.73 -0.10
N PRO A 24 12.32 -4.93 0.80
CA PRO A 24 11.22 -3.99 1.00
C PRO A 24 11.73 -2.62 1.48
N LEU A 25 11.31 -1.55 0.80
CA LEU A 25 11.74 -0.17 1.10
C LEU A 25 10.88 0.55 2.12
N ILE A 26 9.71 0.01 2.41
CA ILE A 26 8.77 0.57 3.39
C ILE A 26 8.28 -0.54 4.32
N GLU A 27 7.98 -0.13 5.52
CA GLU A 27 7.34 -0.99 6.52
C GLU A 27 6.16 -0.27 7.17
N THR A 28 5.29 -1.03 7.82
CA THR A 28 4.21 -0.48 8.62
C THR A 28 4.51 -0.73 10.09
N ILE A 29 4.42 0.32 10.90
CA ILE A 29 4.59 0.24 12.35
C ILE A 29 3.27 0.54 13.05
N ALA A 30 3.00 -0.20 14.13
CA ALA A 30 1.85 0.09 14.99
C ALA A 30 2.04 1.43 15.70
N LEU A 31 0.94 2.10 15.94
CA LEU A 31 0.88 3.33 16.72
C LEU A 31 0.02 3.11 17.96
N ASP A 32 0.44 3.70 19.06
CA ASP A 32 -0.40 3.80 20.25
C ASP A 32 -1.54 4.79 19.99
N PHE A 33 -2.71 4.49 20.51
CA PHE A 33 -3.88 5.36 20.44
C PHE A 33 -4.61 5.36 21.80
N ASP A 34 -5.49 6.35 22.02
CA ASP A 34 -6.26 6.45 23.28
C ASP A 34 -7.34 5.37 23.32
N ASP A 35 -7.23 4.44 24.25
CA ASP A 35 -8.19 3.33 24.47
C ASP A 35 -9.62 3.82 24.75
N LYS A 36 -9.82 5.09 25.13
CA LYS A 36 -11.14 5.70 25.26
C LYS A 36 -11.93 5.63 23.95
N ALA A 37 -11.26 5.56 22.80
CA ALA A 37 -11.91 5.35 21.52
C ALA A 37 -12.55 3.96 21.37
N LEU A 38 -12.22 3.00 22.21
CA LEU A 38 -12.84 1.66 22.23
C LEU A 38 -14.07 1.56 23.15
N CYS A 39 -14.27 2.56 24.05
CA CYS A 39 -15.35 2.52 25.03
C CYS A 39 -16.75 2.77 24.45
N PRO A 40 -16.95 3.65 23.45
CA PRO A 40 -18.27 3.90 22.89
C PRO A 40 -18.83 2.71 22.13
N HIS A 41 -20.18 2.62 22.08
CA HIS A 41 -20.86 1.80 21.10
C HIS A 41 -20.86 2.53 19.75
N TYR A 42 -20.57 1.79 18.66
CA TYR A 42 -20.58 2.31 17.28
C TYR A 42 -21.68 1.61 16.47
N ASP A 43 -22.41 2.36 15.65
CA ASP A 43 -23.34 1.77 14.70
C ASP A 43 -22.56 1.07 13.59
N TRP A 44 -21.39 1.63 13.22
CA TRP A 44 -20.53 1.08 12.16
C TRP A 44 -19.05 1.09 12.50
N LEU A 45 -18.39 -0.03 12.15
CA LEU A 45 -16.93 -0.13 12.04
C LEU A 45 -16.54 -0.15 10.56
N ILE A 46 -15.59 0.68 10.12
CA ILE A 46 -15.16 0.74 8.72
C ILE A 46 -13.68 0.40 8.57
N PHE A 47 -13.38 -0.63 7.81
CA PHE A 47 -12.01 -0.93 7.40
C PHE A 47 -11.73 -0.48 5.97
N THR A 48 -10.80 0.46 5.82
CA THR A 48 -10.39 1.01 4.53
C THR A 48 -9.26 0.22 3.85
N SER A 49 -8.62 -0.72 4.56
CA SER A 49 -7.49 -1.50 4.06
C SER A 49 -7.29 -2.81 4.80
N LYS A 50 -6.55 -3.74 4.19
CA LYS A 50 -6.14 -5.00 4.85
C LYS A 50 -5.29 -4.77 6.09
N ASN A 51 -4.44 -3.75 6.10
CA ASN A 51 -3.60 -3.43 7.27
C ASN A 51 -4.46 -2.93 8.42
N ALA A 52 -5.51 -2.11 8.16
CA ALA A 52 -6.45 -1.71 9.19
C ALA A 52 -7.10 -2.92 9.87
N VAL A 53 -7.54 -3.93 9.11
CA VAL A 53 -8.07 -5.18 9.66
C VAL A 53 -7.02 -5.86 10.54
N LYS A 54 -5.79 -6.07 10.04
CA LYS A 54 -4.74 -6.78 10.77
C LYS A 54 -4.37 -6.09 12.08
N TYR A 55 -4.14 -4.78 12.04
CA TYR A 55 -3.75 -4.01 13.22
C TYR A 55 -4.88 -3.83 14.23
N PHE A 56 -6.14 -3.78 13.76
CA PHE A 56 -7.29 -3.65 14.65
C PHE A 56 -7.83 -4.98 15.18
N TYR A 57 -7.47 -6.10 14.58
CA TYR A 57 -7.98 -7.43 14.95
C TYR A 57 -7.90 -7.74 16.46
N PRO A 58 -6.80 -7.41 17.20
CA PRO A 58 -6.72 -7.65 18.64
C PRO A 58 -7.80 -6.90 19.45
N TYR A 59 -8.27 -5.77 18.91
CA TYR A 59 -9.23 -4.89 19.59
C TYR A 59 -10.69 -5.20 19.27
N LEU A 60 -10.98 -6.05 18.28
CA LEU A 60 -12.37 -6.38 17.88
C LEU A 60 -13.24 -6.92 19.01
N LYS A 61 -12.64 -7.64 19.97
CA LYS A 61 -13.36 -8.17 21.13
C LYS A 61 -13.58 -7.14 22.24
N LEU A 62 -12.96 -6.00 22.16
CA LEU A 62 -12.99 -4.92 23.16
C LEU A 62 -13.99 -3.83 22.81
N ILE A 63 -14.41 -3.75 21.55
CA ILE A 63 -15.37 -2.74 21.10
C ILE A 63 -16.76 -3.32 20.90
N LYS A 64 -17.76 -2.46 20.98
CA LYS A 64 -19.16 -2.76 20.64
C LYS A 64 -19.51 -2.03 19.36
N TYR A 65 -19.92 -2.77 18.33
CA TYR A 65 -20.40 -2.24 17.06
C TYR A 65 -21.51 -3.13 16.52
N ASP A 66 -22.41 -2.54 15.73
CA ASP A 66 -23.57 -3.26 15.18
C ASP A 66 -23.23 -3.86 13.80
N GLN A 67 -22.57 -3.09 12.94
CA GLN A 67 -22.32 -3.46 11.55
C GLN A 67 -20.88 -3.12 11.13
N LEU A 68 -20.37 -3.85 10.15
CA LEU A 68 -19.03 -3.67 9.61
C LEU A 68 -19.07 -3.39 8.10
N ALA A 69 -18.42 -2.31 7.69
CA ALA A 69 -18.21 -1.98 6.29
C ALA A 69 -16.74 -2.06 5.90
N VAL A 70 -16.50 -2.42 4.64
CA VAL A 70 -15.14 -2.39 4.05
C VAL A 70 -15.15 -1.62 2.73
N VAL A 71 -14.03 -0.95 2.40
CA VAL A 71 -13.93 -0.19 1.15
C VAL A 71 -13.72 -1.08 -0.05
N GLY A 72 -13.00 -2.20 0.07
CA GLY A 72 -12.60 -2.94 -1.11
C GLY A 72 -12.59 -4.46 -0.97
N VAL A 73 -12.74 -5.14 -2.09
CA VAL A 73 -12.86 -6.61 -2.19
C VAL A 73 -11.70 -7.36 -1.51
N LYS A 74 -10.45 -6.87 -1.65
CA LYS A 74 -9.29 -7.50 -0.98
C LYS A 74 -9.34 -7.40 0.54
N THR A 75 -9.97 -6.36 1.07
CA THR A 75 -10.21 -6.19 2.50
C THR A 75 -11.31 -7.12 2.97
N LYS A 76 -12.41 -7.23 2.20
CA LYS A 76 -13.48 -8.19 2.45
C LYS A 76 -12.96 -9.63 2.49
N GLN A 77 -12.21 -10.04 1.49
CA GLN A 77 -11.61 -11.38 1.44
C GLN A 77 -10.71 -11.68 2.65
N LEU A 78 -10.01 -10.67 3.20
CA LEU A 78 -9.24 -10.85 4.42
C LEU A 78 -10.16 -11.04 5.63
N CYS A 79 -11.23 -10.23 5.75
CA CYS A 79 -12.23 -10.38 6.81
C CYS A 79 -12.85 -11.79 6.77
N ASP A 80 -13.26 -12.27 5.59
CA ASP A 80 -13.81 -13.62 5.39
C ASP A 80 -12.83 -14.70 5.88
N LYS A 81 -11.55 -14.59 5.52
CA LYS A 81 -10.48 -15.52 5.98
C LYS A 81 -10.28 -15.49 7.50
N MET A 82 -10.49 -14.33 8.12
CA MET A 82 -10.37 -14.14 9.57
C MET A 82 -11.67 -14.39 10.32
N LYS A 83 -12.73 -14.85 9.63
CA LYS A 83 -14.07 -15.09 10.16
C LYS A 83 -14.70 -13.85 10.80
N ILE A 84 -14.53 -12.71 10.14
CA ILE A 84 -15.13 -11.43 10.50
C ILE A 84 -16.23 -11.18 9.47
N ASP A 85 -17.48 -11.09 9.93
CA ASP A 85 -18.63 -10.83 9.08
C ASP A 85 -18.58 -9.39 8.56
N VAL A 86 -18.90 -9.21 7.28
CA VAL A 86 -18.90 -7.90 6.60
C VAL A 86 -20.32 -7.63 6.09
N ASP A 87 -20.96 -6.63 6.64
CA ASP A 87 -22.34 -6.26 6.29
C ASP A 87 -22.41 -5.43 5.00
N PHE A 88 -21.36 -4.61 4.72
CA PHE A 88 -21.37 -3.76 3.55
C PHE A 88 -19.99 -3.67 2.86
N CYS A 89 -20.01 -3.81 1.54
CA CYS A 89 -18.87 -3.55 0.65
C CYS A 89 -19.41 -2.92 -0.64
N PRO A 90 -18.95 -1.73 -1.04
CA PRO A 90 -19.43 -1.07 -2.25
C PRO A 90 -19.03 -1.85 -3.51
N THR A 91 -19.69 -1.59 -4.62
CA THR A 91 -19.33 -2.15 -5.93
C THR A 91 -18.19 -1.36 -6.59
N ASP A 92 -18.08 -0.08 -6.32
CA ASP A 92 -16.89 0.73 -6.61
C ASP A 92 -15.97 0.70 -5.39
N PHE A 93 -14.86 -0.03 -5.52
CA PHE A 93 -13.90 -0.33 -4.45
C PHE A 93 -13.01 0.88 -4.09
N SER A 94 -13.61 2.03 -3.90
CA SER A 94 -12.97 3.30 -3.52
C SER A 94 -13.62 3.91 -2.28
N GLN A 95 -12.98 4.92 -1.67
CA GLN A 95 -13.60 5.68 -0.58
C GLN A 95 -14.81 6.46 -1.08
N GLU A 96 -14.73 6.94 -2.31
CA GLU A 96 -15.80 7.61 -3.04
C GLU A 96 -16.98 6.66 -3.29
N GLY A 97 -16.69 5.43 -3.74
CA GLY A 97 -17.70 4.39 -3.92
C GLY A 97 -18.39 4.00 -2.61
N LEU A 98 -17.63 3.86 -1.53
CA LEU A 98 -18.22 3.62 -0.21
C LEU A 98 -19.14 4.78 0.20
N PHE A 99 -18.69 6.02 0.04
CA PHE A 99 -19.48 7.20 0.38
C PHE A 99 -20.76 7.31 -0.46
N ASN A 100 -20.70 7.03 -1.75
CA ASN A 100 -21.86 7.14 -2.66
C ASN A 100 -22.90 6.03 -2.45
N GLN A 101 -22.49 4.87 -1.91
CA GLN A 101 -23.34 3.68 -1.80
C GLN A 101 -23.65 3.29 -0.33
N HIS A 102 -23.15 4.06 0.65
CA HIS A 102 -23.23 3.69 2.07
C HIS A 102 -24.68 3.61 2.59
N PRO A 103 -24.94 2.68 3.51
CA PRO A 103 -26.23 2.56 4.18
C PRO A 103 -26.32 3.39 5.48
N PHE A 104 -25.31 4.21 5.80
CA PHE A 104 -25.21 4.96 7.04
C PHE A 104 -26.28 6.05 7.13
N LYS A 105 -26.75 6.33 8.35
CA LYS A 105 -27.81 7.31 8.64
C LYS A 105 -27.21 8.53 9.35
N LYS A 106 -27.87 9.67 9.20
CA LYS A 106 -27.52 10.88 9.96
C LYS A 106 -27.61 10.58 11.46
N GLY A 107 -26.55 10.91 12.19
CA GLY A 107 -26.42 10.64 13.61
C GLY A 107 -25.69 9.36 13.97
N ASP A 108 -25.49 8.43 13.02
CA ASP A 108 -24.72 7.21 13.26
C ASP A 108 -23.31 7.53 13.78
N ARG A 109 -22.83 6.67 14.67
CA ARG A 109 -21.47 6.73 15.21
C ARG A 109 -20.60 5.73 14.47
N VAL A 110 -19.57 6.23 13.80
CA VAL A 110 -18.71 5.45 12.93
C VAL A 110 -17.28 5.45 13.45
N LEU A 111 -16.68 4.27 13.59
CA LEU A 111 -15.25 4.11 13.88
C LEU A 111 -14.48 3.77 12.61
N ILE A 112 -13.41 4.51 12.33
CA ILE A 112 -12.51 4.28 11.18
C ILE A 112 -11.08 4.06 11.67
N PRO A 113 -10.70 2.84 12.04
CA PRO A 113 -9.30 2.51 12.28
C PRO A 113 -8.54 2.50 10.95
N SER A 114 -7.45 3.27 10.86
CA SER A 114 -6.74 3.42 9.58
C SER A 114 -5.26 3.81 9.77
N SER A 115 -4.53 3.96 8.66
CA SER A 115 -3.20 4.58 8.68
C SER A 115 -3.28 6.05 9.07
N ARG A 116 -2.25 6.55 9.74
CA ARG A 116 -2.06 7.99 9.99
C ARG A 116 -2.07 8.79 8.69
N GLN A 117 -1.46 8.27 7.62
CA GLN A 117 -1.40 8.89 6.30
C GLN A 117 -2.63 8.61 5.43
N ALA A 118 -3.68 7.98 5.95
CA ALA A 118 -4.89 7.70 5.17
C ALA A 118 -5.53 9.00 4.65
N ARG A 119 -6.05 8.94 3.42
CA ARG A 119 -6.80 10.08 2.85
C ARG A 119 -7.95 10.48 3.78
N THR A 120 -8.15 11.77 3.93
CA THR A 120 -9.19 12.34 4.81
C THR A 120 -10.57 12.41 4.17
N PHE A 121 -10.69 12.10 2.88
CA PHE A 121 -11.92 12.22 2.10
C PHE A 121 -13.12 11.57 2.79
N LEU A 122 -13.05 10.27 3.07
CA LEU A 122 -14.19 9.52 3.62
C LEU A 122 -14.65 10.09 4.96
N GLN A 123 -13.71 10.35 5.89
CA GLN A 123 -14.06 10.89 7.20
C GLN A 123 -14.70 12.29 7.12
N ASN A 124 -14.23 13.15 6.19
CA ASN A 124 -14.77 14.49 6.01
C ASN A 124 -16.16 14.44 5.40
N ALA A 125 -16.33 13.69 4.30
CA ALA A 125 -17.62 13.54 3.63
C ALA A 125 -18.70 12.95 4.57
N LEU A 126 -18.37 11.96 5.38
CA LEU A 126 -19.29 11.39 6.36
C LEU A 126 -19.66 12.42 7.44
N LYS A 127 -18.70 13.19 7.97
CA LYS A 127 -18.99 14.27 8.94
C LYS A 127 -19.90 15.35 8.36
N GLU A 128 -19.65 15.77 7.12
CA GLU A 128 -20.49 16.74 6.40
C GLU A 128 -21.92 16.24 6.20
N SER A 129 -22.12 14.91 6.10
CA SER A 129 -23.43 14.28 6.03
C SER A 129 -24.11 14.10 7.42
N GLY A 130 -23.51 14.61 8.48
CA GLY A 130 -24.05 14.57 9.84
C GLY A 130 -23.80 13.24 10.58
N ILE A 131 -22.84 12.47 10.16
CA ILE A 131 -22.36 11.22 10.80
C ILE A 131 -21.27 11.56 11.81
N GLN A 132 -21.30 10.91 12.99
CA GLN A 132 -20.29 11.10 14.02
C GLN A 132 -19.09 10.18 13.78
N VAL A 133 -18.00 10.71 13.25
CA VAL A 133 -16.84 9.92 12.87
C VAL A 133 -15.73 10.02 13.90
N THR A 134 -15.31 8.88 14.45
CA THR A 134 -14.09 8.69 15.22
C THR A 134 -13.04 7.99 14.33
N LYS A 135 -11.89 8.62 14.13
CA LYS A 135 -10.74 8.01 13.43
C LYS A 135 -9.70 7.60 14.45
N ILE A 136 -9.15 6.39 14.30
CA ILE A 136 -7.98 5.93 15.05
C ILE A 136 -6.80 5.80 14.08
N ASP A 137 -5.68 6.44 14.41
CA ASP A 137 -4.39 6.23 13.75
C ASP A 137 -3.73 4.97 14.31
N LEU A 138 -3.94 3.84 13.65
CA LEU A 138 -3.49 2.52 14.10
C LEU A 138 -2.05 2.20 13.75
N TYR A 139 -1.61 2.71 12.63
CA TYR A 139 -0.29 2.43 12.09
C TYR A 139 0.14 3.55 11.14
N GLU A 140 1.42 3.61 10.90
CA GLU A 140 1.96 4.46 9.84
C GLU A 140 2.88 3.66 8.92
N VAL A 141 3.06 4.17 7.72
CA VAL A 141 4.02 3.66 6.74
C VAL A 141 5.27 4.52 6.84
N GLN A 142 6.42 3.89 7.03
CA GLN A 142 7.70 4.58 7.09
C GLN A 142 8.75 3.94 6.17
N PRO A 143 9.78 4.71 5.76
CA PRO A 143 10.93 4.16 5.05
C PRO A 143 11.67 3.13 5.91
N LYS A 144 12.12 2.04 5.28
CA LYS A 144 13.02 1.07 5.90
C LYS A 144 14.45 1.43 5.52
N TYR A 145 15.09 2.29 6.32
CA TYR A 145 16.40 2.88 6.01
C TYR A 145 17.50 1.85 5.80
N GLU A 146 17.51 0.76 6.55
CA GLU A 146 18.46 -0.33 6.37
C GLU A 146 18.37 -0.95 4.98
N SER A 147 17.16 -1.19 4.49
CA SER A 147 16.91 -1.71 3.14
C SER A 147 17.31 -0.72 2.05
N ILE A 148 17.10 0.57 2.29
CA ILE A 148 17.51 1.63 1.36
C ILE A 148 19.04 1.61 1.26
N GLN A 149 19.75 1.58 2.38
CA GLN A 149 21.21 1.52 2.41
C GLN A 149 21.75 0.26 1.73
N GLU A 150 21.15 -0.89 1.99
CA GLU A 150 21.49 -2.16 1.33
C GLU A 150 21.40 -2.07 -0.21
N ILE A 151 20.35 -1.42 -0.73
CA ILE A 151 20.21 -1.21 -2.18
C ILE A 151 21.29 -0.27 -2.71
N LEU A 152 21.56 0.85 -2.01
CA LEU A 152 22.60 1.80 -2.41
C LEU A 152 23.98 1.13 -2.47
N ASP A 153 24.32 0.31 -1.47
CA ASP A 153 25.56 -0.46 -1.43
C ASP A 153 25.64 -1.47 -2.59
N THR A 154 24.53 -2.16 -2.88
CA THR A 154 24.45 -3.11 -4.01
C THR A 154 24.64 -2.40 -5.36
N MET A 155 24.10 -1.19 -5.52
CA MET A 155 24.30 -0.37 -6.72
C MET A 155 25.76 0.05 -6.90
N MET A 156 26.45 0.45 -5.84
CA MET A 156 27.88 0.84 -5.90
C MET A 156 28.75 -0.31 -6.39
N HIS A 157 28.43 -1.54 -6.03
CA HIS A 157 29.15 -2.72 -6.47
C HIS A 157 28.70 -3.26 -7.84
N ARG A 158 27.79 -2.57 -8.54
CA ARG A 158 27.20 -2.98 -9.83
C ARG A 158 26.62 -4.41 -9.85
N GLN A 159 26.04 -4.85 -8.73
CA GLN A 159 25.49 -6.20 -8.56
C GLN A 159 23.97 -6.26 -8.78
N VAL A 160 23.42 -5.33 -9.57
CA VAL A 160 21.98 -5.23 -9.83
C VAL A 160 21.72 -4.80 -11.27
N ASP A 161 20.82 -5.52 -11.93
CA ASP A 161 20.37 -5.20 -13.29
C ASP A 161 19.06 -4.39 -13.27
N ALA A 162 18.22 -4.53 -12.22
CA ALA A 162 16.98 -3.78 -12.10
C ALA A 162 16.54 -3.59 -10.66
N ILE A 163 15.91 -2.44 -10.37
CA ILE A 163 15.22 -2.14 -9.11
C ILE A 163 13.77 -1.80 -9.43
N THR A 164 12.83 -2.49 -8.79
CA THR A 164 11.41 -2.36 -9.09
C THR A 164 10.67 -1.56 -8.02
N PHE A 165 9.72 -0.74 -8.42
CA PHE A 165 8.88 0.07 -7.54
C PHE A 165 7.40 -0.24 -7.79
N ALA A 166 6.78 -0.96 -6.85
CA ALA A 166 5.37 -1.35 -6.93
C ALA A 166 4.42 -0.34 -6.26
N SER A 167 4.96 0.76 -5.72
CA SER A 167 4.15 1.84 -5.12
C SER A 167 4.89 3.18 -5.13
N SER A 168 4.11 4.26 -5.14
CA SER A 168 4.65 5.63 -5.01
C SER A 168 5.35 5.85 -3.67
N SER A 169 4.88 5.21 -2.59
CA SER A 169 5.50 5.34 -1.26
C SER A 169 6.90 4.72 -1.22
N ALA A 170 7.08 3.53 -1.81
CA ALA A 170 8.40 2.89 -1.90
C ALA A 170 9.35 3.70 -2.79
N ALA A 171 8.86 4.23 -3.92
CA ALA A 171 9.64 5.09 -4.80
C ALA A 171 10.07 6.37 -4.06
N HIS A 172 9.14 7.05 -3.38
CA HIS A 172 9.43 8.27 -2.62
C HIS A 172 10.51 8.00 -1.57
N ALA A 173 10.35 6.96 -0.75
CA ALA A 173 11.32 6.59 0.30
C ALA A 173 12.73 6.38 -0.25
N PHE A 174 12.86 5.73 -1.42
CA PHE A 174 14.17 5.45 -2.02
C PHE A 174 14.80 6.69 -2.65
N PHE A 175 14.04 7.43 -3.46
CA PHE A 175 14.60 8.56 -4.21
C PHE A 175 14.84 9.81 -3.35
N GLU A 176 14.22 9.93 -2.17
CA GLU A 176 14.60 10.95 -1.17
C GLU A 176 16.02 10.75 -0.62
N ALA A 177 16.52 9.51 -0.62
CA ALA A 177 17.91 9.22 -0.26
C ALA A 177 18.92 9.64 -1.37
N LYS A 178 18.43 10.22 -2.48
CA LYS A 178 19.23 10.72 -3.60
C LYS A 178 20.22 9.68 -4.16
N PRO A 179 19.71 8.51 -4.62
CA PRO A 179 20.56 7.49 -5.21
C PRO A 179 21.30 8.02 -6.44
N PRO A 180 22.39 7.37 -6.86
CA PRO A 180 23.08 7.72 -8.12
C PRO A 180 22.11 7.68 -9.31
N HIS A 181 22.23 8.64 -10.23
CA HIS A 181 21.46 8.61 -11.47
C HIS A 181 21.89 7.41 -12.33
N ASN A 182 20.95 6.48 -12.50
CA ASN A 182 21.11 5.33 -13.38
C ASN A 182 19.75 5.01 -14.03
N GLU A 183 19.51 5.63 -15.18
CA GLU A 183 18.20 5.58 -15.86
C GLU A 183 17.81 4.18 -16.35
N ASN A 184 18.77 3.27 -16.45
CA ASN A 184 18.57 1.97 -17.07
C ASN A 184 18.12 0.87 -16.09
N ILE A 185 18.08 1.12 -14.78
CA ILE A 185 17.79 0.08 -13.78
C ILE A 185 16.50 0.29 -13.02
N TYR A 186 15.80 1.42 -13.17
CA TYR A 186 14.58 1.72 -12.40
C TYR A 186 13.32 1.34 -13.18
N PHE A 187 12.45 0.54 -12.54
CA PHE A 187 11.21 0.04 -13.14
C PHE A 187 10.01 0.31 -12.22
N ALA A 188 9.00 0.99 -12.73
CA ALA A 188 7.76 1.31 -12.03
C ALA A 188 6.61 0.40 -12.48
N ILE A 189 5.77 -0.02 -11.53
CA ILE A 189 4.62 -0.87 -11.81
C ILE A 189 3.55 -0.19 -12.68
N GLY A 190 3.49 1.15 -12.64
CA GLY A 190 2.49 1.91 -13.38
C GLY A 190 2.77 3.41 -13.37
N GLN A 191 1.94 4.17 -14.09
CA GLN A 191 2.15 5.59 -14.35
C GLN A 191 2.19 6.45 -13.08
N GLN A 192 1.39 6.16 -12.07
CA GLN A 192 1.38 6.91 -10.81
C GLN A 192 2.73 6.82 -10.08
N THR A 193 3.30 5.62 -9.99
CA THR A 193 4.64 5.40 -9.41
C THR A 193 5.71 6.06 -10.25
N ALA A 194 5.64 5.96 -11.58
CA ALA A 194 6.57 6.61 -12.49
C ALA A 194 6.53 8.14 -12.38
N GLN A 195 5.36 8.74 -12.24
CA GLN A 195 5.22 10.18 -12.00
C GLN A 195 5.89 10.62 -10.69
N THR A 196 5.80 9.81 -9.64
CA THR A 196 6.51 10.06 -8.37
C THR A 196 8.02 10.08 -8.60
N ILE A 197 8.56 9.08 -9.29
CA ILE A 197 9.99 8.99 -9.62
C ILE A 197 10.45 10.21 -10.43
N ARG A 198 9.69 10.57 -11.47
CA ARG A 198 10.01 11.72 -12.33
C ARG A 198 9.97 13.06 -11.59
N LYS A 199 8.99 13.26 -10.68
CA LYS A 199 8.92 14.46 -9.83
C LYS A 199 10.13 14.63 -8.92
N LEU A 200 10.79 13.52 -8.57
CA LEU A 200 12.02 13.51 -7.77
C LEU A 200 13.30 13.63 -8.64
N GLY A 201 13.14 13.85 -9.97
CA GLY A 201 14.26 14.11 -10.90
C GLY A 201 14.88 12.85 -11.51
N TYR A 202 14.21 11.70 -11.46
CA TYR A 202 14.74 10.44 -11.99
C TYR A 202 13.89 9.90 -13.14
N SER A 203 14.49 9.08 -14.01
CA SER A 203 13.81 8.36 -15.08
C SER A 203 13.56 6.90 -14.69
N CYS A 204 12.53 6.29 -15.26
CA CYS A 204 12.26 4.88 -15.07
C CYS A 204 11.48 4.29 -16.25
N PHE A 205 11.59 2.97 -16.44
CA PHE A 205 10.72 2.20 -17.31
C PHE A 205 9.39 1.92 -16.59
N VAL A 206 8.31 1.80 -17.35
CA VAL A 206 6.98 1.53 -16.82
C VAL A 206 6.48 0.21 -17.38
N ALA A 207 5.92 -0.64 -16.52
CA ALA A 207 5.28 -1.87 -16.95
C ALA A 207 4.04 -1.56 -17.82
N GLU A 208 3.79 -2.39 -18.81
CA GLU A 208 2.64 -2.22 -19.73
C GLU A 208 1.31 -2.46 -19.02
N VAL A 209 1.28 -3.47 -18.17
CA VAL A 209 0.15 -3.77 -17.28
C VAL A 209 0.62 -3.59 -15.84
N GLN A 210 -0.26 -3.08 -14.98
CA GLN A 210 0.08 -2.77 -13.58
C GLN A 210 0.18 -4.04 -12.72
N THR A 211 1.12 -4.93 -13.08
CA THR A 211 1.41 -6.19 -12.39
C THR A 211 2.91 -6.38 -12.18
N LEU A 212 3.30 -7.17 -11.18
CA LEU A 212 4.70 -7.56 -10.95
C LEU A 212 5.25 -8.36 -12.13
N GLU A 213 4.44 -9.23 -12.71
CA GLU A 213 4.80 -10.03 -13.87
C GLU A 213 5.15 -9.16 -15.07
N SER A 214 4.34 -8.14 -15.37
CA SER A 214 4.60 -7.21 -16.48
C SER A 214 5.87 -6.39 -16.24
N MET A 215 6.19 -6.02 -14.99
CA MET A 215 7.50 -5.40 -14.67
C MET A 215 8.66 -6.32 -15.00
N ILE A 216 8.60 -7.60 -14.60
CA ILE A 216 9.65 -8.58 -14.91
C ILE A 216 9.76 -8.79 -16.42
N THR A 217 8.65 -8.89 -17.14
CA THR A 217 8.65 -8.98 -18.60
C THR A 217 9.42 -7.80 -19.22
N LYS A 218 9.13 -6.57 -18.76
CA LYS A 218 9.82 -5.36 -19.25
C LYS A 218 11.32 -5.35 -18.96
N ILE A 219 11.75 -5.88 -17.80
CA ILE A 219 13.16 -6.02 -17.43
C ILE A 219 13.87 -6.99 -18.38
N VAL A 220 13.25 -8.16 -18.62
CA VAL A 220 13.81 -9.19 -19.49
C VAL A 220 13.94 -8.69 -20.93
N GLU A 221 12.90 -8.07 -21.48
CA GLU A 221 12.91 -7.46 -22.82
C GLU A 221 14.03 -6.43 -22.97
N LYS A 222 14.16 -5.52 -21.97
CA LYS A 222 15.15 -4.44 -22.02
C LYS A 222 16.58 -4.96 -22.05
N ARG A 223 16.85 -6.07 -21.37
CA ARG A 223 18.18 -6.70 -21.38
C ARG A 223 18.54 -7.26 -22.76
N PHE A 224 17.59 -7.94 -23.43
CA PHE A 224 17.83 -8.47 -24.77
C PHE A 224 18.18 -7.37 -25.79
N TYR A 225 17.59 -6.17 -25.65
CA TYR A 225 17.93 -5.03 -26.51
C TYR A 225 19.31 -4.42 -26.22
N ASN A 226 19.82 -4.52 -24.98
CA ASN A 226 21.14 -3.98 -24.62
C ASN A 226 22.29 -4.96 -24.90
N ASP A 227 22.04 -6.26 -24.96
CA ASP A 227 23.04 -7.29 -25.28
C ASP A 227 23.26 -7.46 -26.80
N GLY A 228 22.66 -6.61 -27.65
CA GLY A 228 23.00 -6.39 -29.05
C GLY A 228 22.77 -7.61 -29.96
N ILE A 229 21.52 -8.04 -30.08
CA ILE A 229 21.07 -8.84 -31.22
C ILE A 229 20.08 -8.03 -32.04
#